data_fcf306748a1c2ce7b02beba8c04ab51c
#
_entry.id   fcf306748a1c2ce7b02beba8c04ab51c
#
_cell.length_a   1.000
_cell.length_b   1.000
_cell.length_c   1.000
_cell.angle_alpha   90.00
_cell.angle_beta   90.00
_cell.angle_gamma   90.00
#
_symmetry.space_group_name_H-M   'P 1'
#
loop_
_entity.id
_entity.type
_entity.pdbx_description
1 polymer ?
#
loop_
_entity_poly.entity_id
_entity_poly.type
_entity_poly.pdbx_seq_one_letter_code
_entity_poly.pdbx_strand_id
1 'polypeptide(L)'
;MKRKLFILGLISLILLGIGSACGKNGKEGKGSNEVNIGYFPNLTHIATIVALEKDYFAEAFGEDVKINTKVVNNGGLFMEAMATKSIDVGTVGPGPVLNTYVKDPSYHIISGAVNGGAVLVASEESNITELADLAGKKVAIPVIGSTQDVMLRKALKDVGLKPTINGGTVEMYAAAPADTPTLFIQNSIDAAATQEPWGYILETQANGQLLLDWESFAWGKESTNTVVAASEKFLENEKCTKAYLEAHVNAVEFIDEHPEEAQKLVIKHLKELTGKEIDKDELETAFNHLQVTTSVNEEVIQEMADISKEADYVESNNIDGLIQLEQLKLISGSK
;
A
#
# COMPACT_ATOMS: atom_id res chain seq x y z
N MET A 1 25.81 -65.77 -13.79
CA MET A 1 26.21 -66.72 -12.71
C MET A 1 25.58 -66.23 -11.40
N LYS A 2 24.71 -67.09 -10.90
CA LYS A 2 24.48 -67.47 -9.51
C LYS A 2 24.11 -66.37 -8.51
N ARG A 3 22.85 -66.31 -8.10
CA ARG A 3 22.18 -67.03 -6.98
C ARG A 3 22.28 -66.21 -5.70
N LYS A 4 21.31 -66.04 -4.87
CA LYS A 4 20.02 -66.59 -4.39
C LYS A 4 19.73 -65.74 -3.13
N LEU A 5 18.54 -65.28 -2.89
CA LEU A 5 17.42 -65.84 -2.12
C LEU A 5 17.68 -66.02 -0.62
N PHE A 6 16.80 -65.51 0.19
CA PHE A 6 15.97 -66.12 1.25
C PHE A 6 15.72 -65.07 2.36
N ILE A 7 14.57 -64.75 2.77
CA ILE A 7 13.31 -65.32 3.27
C ILE A 7 13.07 -64.89 4.75
N LEU A 8 11.80 -64.43 4.94
CA LEU A 8 10.90 -64.59 6.11
C LEU A 8 11.46 -64.20 7.51
N GLY A 9 10.79 -63.44 8.30
CA GLY A 9 9.39 -63.40 8.69
C GLY A 9 9.38 -63.43 10.23
N LEU A 10 8.61 -62.62 10.89
CA LEU A 10 7.81 -63.10 12.04
C LEU A 10 6.80 -62.03 12.45
N ILE A 11 5.56 -62.42 12.37
CA ILE A 11 4.39 -61.76 12.94
C ILE A 11 4.41 -62.03 14.44
N SER A 12 4.15 -61.02 15.27
CA SER A 12 3.63 -61.24 16.61
C SER A 12 2.64 -60.19 17.01
N LEU A 13 1.41 -60.57 17.02
CA LEU A 13 0.23 -59.95 17.60
C LEU A 13 0.31 -60.04 19.10
N ILE A 14 0.10 -58.96 19.85
CA ILE A 14 -0.49 -59.03 21.18
C ILE A 14 -1.46 -57.86 21.37
N LEU A 15 -2.64 -58.23 21.80
CA LEU A 15 -3.85 -57.46 22.05
C LEU A 15 -3.89 -56.86 23.46
N LEU A 16 -4.71 -55.81 23.57
CA LEU A 16 -5.54 -55.37 24.71
C LEU A 16 -4.90 -54.61 25.86
N GLY A 17 -5.34 -53.37 25.94
CA GLY A 17 -5.38 -52.54 27.13
C GLY A 17 -6.33 -51.39 26.96
N ILE A 18 -7.61 -51.63 27.30
CA ILE A 18 -8.66 -50.58 27.38
C ILE A 18 -8.33 -49.69 28.58
N GLY A 19 -8.14 -48.43 28.36
CA GLY A 19 -8.02 -47.40 29.40
C GLY A 19 -8.67 -46.12 28.94
N SER A 20 -9.96 -45.95 29.20
CA SER A 20 -10.66 -44.67 29.11
C SER A 20 -10.03 -43.68 30.08
N ALA A 21 -9.48 -42.61 29.55
CA ALA A 21 -9.25 -41.39 30.29
C ALA A 21 -9.70 -40.22 29.40
N CYS A 22 -10.88 -39.67 29.68
CA CYS A 22 -11.31 -38.36 29.25
C CYS A 22 -10.33 -37.32 29.78
N GLY A 23 -9.47 -36.81 28.93
CA GLY A 23 -8.67 -35.63 29.15
C GLY A 23 -8.99 -34.67 28.00
N LYS A 24 -9.91 -33.73 28.23
CA LYS A 24 -10.01 -32.50 27.43
C LYS A 24 -8.70 -31.74 27.62
N ASN A 25 -7.80 -31.87 26.70
CA ASN A 25 -6.82 -30.84 26.41
C ASN A 25 -6.94 -30.51 24.93
N GLY A 26 -7.73 -29.48 24.67
CA GLY A 26 -7.64 -28.75 23.41
C GLY A 26 -6.18 -28.28 23.29
N LYS A 27 -5.42 -28.90 22.41
CA LYS A 27 -4.25 -28.26 21.86
C LYS A 27 -4.81 -27.10 21.04
N GLU A 28 -4.90 -25.93 21.66
CA GLU A 28 -4.84 -24.67 20.91
C GLU A 28 -3.61 -24.81 20.02
N GLY A 29 -3.85 -24.81 18.71
CA GLY A 29 -2.76 -24.68 17.75
C GLY A 29 -2.02 -23.40 18.14
N LYS A 30 -0.73 -23.50 18.47
CA LYS A 30 0.16 -22.36 18.50
C LYS A 30 0.13 -21.81 17.07
N GLY A 31 -0.78 -20.86 16.79
CA GLY A 31 -0.61 -19.94 15.69
C GLY A 31 0.77 -19.32 15.89
N SER A 32 1.54 -19.21 14.85
CA SER A 32 2.82 -18.52 14.91
C SER A 32 2.55 -17.13 15.48
N ASN A 33 3.21 -16.77 16.59
CA ASN A 33 3.14 -15.43 17.16
C ASN A 33 3.96 -14.47 16.27
N GLU A 34 3.65 -14.44 14.98
CA GLU A 34 4.34 -13.60 13.99
C GLU A 34 3.32 -12.71 13.31
N VAL A 35 3.70 -11.47 13.09
CA VAL A 35 2.95 -10.48 12.30
C VAL A 35 3.84 -9.97 11.17
N ASN A 36 3.33 -10.03 9.95
CA ASN A 36 4.03 -9.60 8.75
C ASN A 36 3.48 -8.24 8.31
N ILE A 37 4.28 -7.19 8.46
CA ILE A 37 3.91 -5.81 8.15
C ILE A 37 4.46 -5.43 6.78
N GLY A 38 3.57 -5.00 5.86
CA GLY A 38 3.91 -4.58 4.51
C GLY A 38 3.95 -3.06 4.35
N TYR A 39 4.88 -2.54 3.55
CA TYR A 39 4.93 -1.13 3.19
C TYR A 39 5.82 -0.90 1.95
N PHE A 40 5.81 0.33 1.39
CA PHE A 40 6.67 0.71 0.28
C PHE A 40 7.76 1.67 0.76
N PRO A 41 8.94 1.68 0.11
CA PRO A 41 10.06 2.54 0.51
C PRO A 41 9.89 3.95 -0.09
N ASN A 42 8.83 4.66 0.30
CA ASN A 42 8.55 6.04 -0.12
C ASN A 42 7.79 6.82 0.95
N LEU A 43 7.60 8.13 0.73
CA LEU A 43 7.04 9.05 1.73
C LEU A 43 5.57 8.80 2.05
N THR A 44 4.78 8.25 1.15
CA THR A 44 3.36 7.98 1.44
C THR A 44 3.16 6.83 2.44
N HIS A 45 4.25 6.13 2.83
CA HIS A 45 4.27 5.08 3.85
C HIS A 45 4.96 5.51 5.16
N ILE A 46 5.13 6.81 5.34
CA ILE A 46 5.88 7.41 6.45
C ILE A 46 5.40 6.95 7.82
N ALA A 47 4.09 6.80 8.05
CA ALA A 47 3.56 6.36 9.34
C ALA A 47 4.08 4.96 9.72
N THR A 48 4.15 4.01 8.77
CA THR A 48 4.75 2.69 9.01
C THR A 48 6.25 2.81 9.26
N ILE A 49 6.96 3.63 8.49
CA ILE A 49 8.42 3.82 8.66
C ILE A 49 8.73 4.38 10.04
N VAL A 50 8.01 5.42 10.46
CA VAL A 50 8.20 6.03 11.79
C VAL A 50 7.83 5.05 12.91
N ALA A 51 6.75 4.27 12.76
CA ALA A 51 6.38 3.25 13.73
C ALA A 51 7.46 2.16 13.90
N LEU A 52 8.17 1.81 12.82
CA LEU A 52 9.32 0.90 12.87
C LEU A 52 10.54 1.53 13.53
N GLU A 53 10.93 2.74 13.14
CA GLU A 53 12.12 3.44 13.65
C GLU A 53 11.98 3.89 15.11
N LYS A 54 10.75 4.06 15.60
CA LYS A 54 10.43 4.41 17.01
C LYS A 54 10.08 3.19 17.85
N ASP A 55 10.23 1.98 17.33
CA ASP A 55 9.88 0.72 17.99
C ASP A 55 8.41 0.63 18.46
N TYR A 56 7.49 1.47 17.96
CA TYR A 56 6.09 1.48 18.39
C TYR A 56 5.37 0.16 18.13
N PHE A 57 5.69 -0.53 17.03
CA PHE A 57 5.17 -1.87 16.81
C PHE A 57 5.70 -2.87 17.84
N ALA A 58 7.01 -2.83 18.14
CA ALA A 58 7.60 -3.74 19.12
C ALA A 58 7.01 -3.53 20.53
N GLU A 59 6.82 -2.28 20.92
CA GLU A 59 6.19 -1.91 22.19
C GLU A 59 4.73 -2.35 22.27
N ALA A 60 3.93 -2.12 21.23
CA ALA A 60 2.51 -2.45 21.22
C ALA A 60 2.23 -3.96 21.14
N PHE A 61 2.99 -4.71 20.34
CA PHE A 61 2.84 -6.15 20.21
C PHE A 61 3.45 -6.92 21.38
N GLY A 62 4.51 -6.40 22.02
CA GLY A 62 5.27 -7.02 23.09
C GLY A 62 6.21 -8.12 22.62
N GLU A 63 7.05 -8.61 23.56
CA GLU A 63 8.16 -9.54 23.28
C GLU A 63 7.73 -10.91 22.75
N ASP A 64 6.49 -11.31 22.99
CA ASP A 64 5.97 -12.61 22.56
C ASP A 64 5.58 -12.67 21.08
N VAL A 65 5.54 -11.52 20.37
CA VAL A 65 5.15 -11.42 18.97
C VAL A 65 6.36 -11.03 18.13
N LYS A 66 6.71 -11.88 17.19
CA LYS A 66 7.76 -11.58 16.21
C LYS A 66 7.20 -10.73 15.08
N ILE A 67 7.78 -9.56 14.87
CA ILE A 67 7.44 -8.67 13.77
C ILE A 67 8.39 -8.94 12.61
N ASN A 68 7.82 -9.25 11.45
CA ASN A 68 8.54 -9.32 10.19
C ASN A 68 8.09 -8.17 9.30
N THR A 69 9.00 -7.57 8.57
CA THR A 69 8.68 -6.52 7.59
C THR A 69 8.84 -7.03 6.16
N LYS A 70 7.97 -6.57 5.28
CA LYS A 70 8.06 -6.85 3.84
C LYS A 70 7.93 -5.57 3.04
N VAL A 71 9.01 -5.21 2.36
CA VAL A 71 9.04 -4.08 1.44
C VAL A 71 8.62 -4.53 0.06
N VAL A 72 7.70 -3.81 -0.56
CA VAL A 72 7.23 -4.03 -1.93
C VAL A 72 7.18 -2.71 -2.70
N ASN A 73 7.10 -2.75 -4.02
CA ASN A 73 7.25 -1.55 -4.85
C ASN A 73 5.95 -1.07 -5.51
N ASN A 74 4.86 -1.82 -5.37
CA ASN A 74 3.55 -1.43 -5.88
C ASN A 74 2.41 -2.19 -5.19
N GLY A 75 1.18 -1.67 -5.38
CA GLY A 75 0.00 -2.21 -4.73
C GLY A 75 -0.41 -3.60 -5.21
N GLY A 76 -0.14 -3.96 -6.46
CA GLY A 76 -0.39 -5.30 -6.97
C GLY A 76 0.43 -6.35 -6.23
N LEU A 77 1.75 -6.12 -6.09
CA LEU A 77 2.65 -6.99 -5.31
C LEU A 77 2.28 -7.04 -3.82
N PHE A 78 1.75 -5.93 -3.27
CA PHE A 78 1.27 -5.90 -1.89
C PHE A 78 0.07 -6.84 -1.72
N MET A 79 -0.95 -6.73 -2.57
CA MET A 79 -2.14 -7.58 -2.48
C MET A 79 -1.82 -9.05 -2.78
N GLU A 80 -0.90 -9.35 -3.69
CA GLU A 80 -0.38 -10.70 -3.92
C GLU A 80 0.32 -11.26 -2.65
N ALA A 81 1.11 -10.42 -1.99
CA ALA A 81 1.76 -10.80 -0.73
C ALA A 81 0.76 -11.03 0.41
N MET A 82 -0.35 -10.29 0.46
CA MET A 82 -1.46 -10.57 1.38
C MET A 82 -2.15 -11.90 1.04
N ALA A 83 -2.46 -12.15 -0.25
CA ALA A 83 -3.08 -13.39 -0.69
C ALA A 83 -2.21 -14.63 -0.38
N THR A 84 -0.89 -14.49 -0.45
CA THR A 84 0.07 -15.54 -0.08
C THR A 84 0.43 -15.56 1.41
N LYS A 85 -0.22 -14.73 2.24
CA LYS A 85 0.01 -14.60 3.68
C LYS A 85 1.45 -14.19 4.04
N SER A 86 2.12 -13.51 3.13
CA SER A 86 3.44 -12.92 3.36
C SER A 86 3.35 -11.49 3.91
N ILE A 87 2.15 -10.90 3.89
CA ILE A 87 1.75 -9.67 4.55
C ILE A 87 0.40 -9.95 5.22
N ASP A 88 0.27 -9.58 6.49
CA ASP A 88 -0.97 -9.68 7.26
C ASP A 88 -1.69 -8.34 7.31
N VAL A 89 -0.92 -7.27 7.48
CA VAL A 89 -1.37 -5.88 7.63
C VAL A 89 -0.28 -4.92 7.13
N GLY A 90 -0.65 -3.71 6.73
CA GLY A 90 0.32 -2.69 6.36
C GLY A 90 -0.27 -1.57 5.52
N THR A 91 0.59 -0.67 5.06
CA THR A 91 0.18 0.49 4.29
C THR A 91 0.26 0.25 2.79
N VAL A 92 -0.77 0.68 2.07
CA VAL A 92 -0.93 0.50 0.61
C VAL A 92 -1.90 1.53 0.05
N GLY A 93 -1.87 1.78 -1.25
CA GLY A 93 -2.87 2.62 -1.90
C GLY A 93 -4.27 1.98 -1.91
N PRO A 94 -5.36 2.74 -1.75
CA PRO A 94 -6.73 2.20 -1.72
C PRO A 94 -7.16 1.53 -3.02
N GLY A 95 -6.69 1.98 -4.19
CA GLY A 95 -7.06 1.39 -5.48
C GLY A 95 -6.82 -0.11 -5.56
N PRO A 96 -5.61 -0.63 -5.30
CA PRO A 96 -5.34 -2.07 -5.25
C PRO A 96 -6.19 -2.83 -4.24
N VAL A 97 -6.46 -2.24 -3.05
CA VAL A 97 -7.29 -2.89 -2.01
C VAL A 97 -8.71 -3.06 -2.48
N LEU A 98 -9.35 -1.98 -2.97
CA LEU A 98 -10.73 -2.04 -3.45
C LEU A 98 -10.89 -2.97 -4.66
N ASN A 99 -9.95 -2.96 -5.61
CA ASN A 99 -9.97 -3.83 -6.78
C ASN A 99 -9.83 -5.32 -6.40
N THR A 100 -9.13 -5.60 -5.29
CA THR A 100 -9.04 -6.95 -4.75
C THR A 100 -10.28 -7.31 -3.97
N TYR A 101 -10.78 -6.40 -3.10
CA TYR A 101 -11.96 -6.60 -2.26
C TYR A 101 -13.19 -7.00 -3.04
N VAL A 102 -13.47 -6.34 -4.17
CA VAL A 102 -14.62 -6.67 -5.02
C VAL A 102 -14.60 -8.12 -5.50
N LYS A 103 -13.42 -8.72 -5.66
CA LYS A 103 -13.22 -10.10 -6.09
C LYS A 103 -13.12 -11.09 -4.92
N ASP A 104 -12.52 -10.61 -3.84
CA ASP A 104 -12.28 -11.38 -2.61
C ASP A 104 -12.41 -10.43 -1.41
N PRO A 105 -13.57 -10.44 -0.70
CA PRO A 105 -13.85 -9.53 0.40
C PRO A 105 -13.12 -9.87 1.70
N SER A 106 -11.97 -10.51 1.64
CA SER A 106 -11.15 -10.91 2.80
C SER A 106 -10.11 -9.85 3.20
N TYR A 107 -10.17 -8.64 2.62
CA TYR A 107 -9.21 -7.56 2.90
C TYR A 107 -9.96 -6.27 3.21
N HIS A 108 -9.57 -5.59 4.29
CA HIS A 108 -10.30 -4.43 4.78
C HIS A 108 -9.37 -3.23 4.98
N ILE A 109 -9.91 -2.02 4.82
CA ILE A 109 -9.26 -0.77 5.20
C ILE A 109 -9.64 -0.48 6.66
N ILE A 110 -8.63 -0.37 7.53
CA ILE A 110 -8.82 -0.20 8.98
C ILE A 110 -8.34 1.15 9.51
N SER A 111 -7.66 1.93 8.69
CA SER A 111 -7.22 3.30 8.98
C SER A 111 -6.80 4.01 7.68
N GLY A 112 -6.83 5.33 7.67
CA GLY A 112 -6.03 6.14 6.76
C GLY A 112 -4.55 6.08 7.14
N ALA A 113 -3.68 6.57 6.27
CA ALA A 113 -2.27 6.76 6.54
C ALA A 113 -1.77 8.09 5.96
N VAL A 114 -2.10 8.40 4.70
CA VAL A 114 -1.71 9.65 4.03
C VAL A 114 -2.79 10.10 3.06
N ASN A 115 -3.16 11.37 3.16
CA ASN A 115 -3.89 12.10 2.13
C ASN A 115 -2.91 12.96 1.31
N GLY A 116 -3.25 13.24 0.06
CA GLY A 116 -2.37 14.00 -0.85
C GLY A 116 -1.13 13.21 -1.28
N GLY A 117 -0.05 13.90 -1.57
CA GLY A 117 1.23 13.32 -1.99
C GLY A 117 1.25 12.73 -3.40
N ALA A 118 0.16 12.79 -4.14
CA ALA A 118 0.11 12.41 -5.55
C ALA A 118 0.11 13.66 -6.43
N VAL A 119 0.83 13.60 -7.53
CA VAL A 119 1.00 14.71 -8.46
C VAL A 119 0.95 14.24 -9.92
N LEU A 120 0.64 15.15 -10.83
CA LEU A 120 0.75 14.93 -12.26
C LEU A 120 1.83 15.87 -12.82
N VAL A 121 2.92 15.29 -13.30
CA VAL A 121 4.07 16.01 -13.84
C VAL A 121 4.14 15.77 -15.35
N ALA A 122 4.30 16.85 -16.14
CA ALA A 122 4.53 16.78 -17.58
C ALA A 122 6.02 16.99 -17.90
N SER A 123 6.54 16.33 -18.93
CA SER A 123 7.88 16.65 -19.46
C SER A 123 7.84 17.99 -20.19
N GLU A 124 8.84 18.86 -19.99
CA GLU A 124 8.98 20.12 -20.73
C GLU A 124 8.94 19.93 -22.25
N GLU A 125 9.58 18.85 -22.74
CA GLU A 125 9.63 18.51 -24.17
C GLU A 125 8.26 18.12 -24.74
N SER A 126 7.30 17.76 -23.89
CA SER A 126 5.97 17.32 -24.31
C SER A 126 5.05 18.46 -24.75
N ASN A 127 5.37 19.71 -24.38
CA ASN A 127 4.53 20.89 -24.58
C ASN A 127 3.12 20.79 -24.01
N ILE A 128 2.97 20.07 -22.88
CA ILE A 128 1.73 19.94 -22.12
C ILE A 128 1.68 21.10 -21.12
N THR A 129 0.63 21.92 -21.20
CA THR A 129 0.42 23.07 -20.30
C THR A 129 -0.91 22.99 -19.54
N GLU A 130 -1.84 22.16 -20.03
CA GLU A 130 -3.12 21.91 -19.37
C GLU A 130 -3.55 20.44 -19.59
N LEU A 131 -4.55 19.98 -18.82
CA LEU A 131 -5.02 18.59 -18.91
C LEU A 131 -5.51 18.19 -20.31
N ALA A 132 -6.08 19.12 -21.06
CA ALA A 132 -6.57 18.85 -22.42
C ALA A 132 -5.43 18.47 -23.39
N ASP A 133 -4.21 18.93 -23.14
CA ASP A 133 -3.03 18.64 -23.95
C ASP A 133 -2.57 17.16 -23.81
N LEU A 134 -3.11 16.43 -22.83
CA LEU A 134 -2.83 14.99 -22.68
C LEU A 134 -3.43 14.15 -23.82
N ALA A 135 -4.29 14.73 -24.67
CA ALA A 135 -4.82 14.02 -25.84
C ALA A 135 -3.70 13.57 -26.79
N GLY A 136 -3.62 12.25 -27.03
CA GLY A 136 -2.56 11.63 -27.86
C GLY A 136 -1.22 11.45 -27.15
N LYS A 137 -1.12 11.76 -25.87
CA LYS A 137 0.10 11.65 -25.06
C LYS A 137 0.20 10.33 -24.31
N LYS A 138 1.41 9.97 -23.95
CA LYS A 138 1.76 8.80 -23.14
C LYS A 138 2.01 9.22 -21.70
N VAL A 139 1.17 8.75 -20.79
CA VAL A 139 1.23 9.10 -19.37
C VAL A 139 1.60 7.88 -18.53
N ALA A 140 2.70 7.98 -17.79
CA ALA A 140 3.12 6.93 -16.89
C ALA A 140 2.22 6.86 -15.64
N ILE A 141 1.96 5.63 -15.19
CA ILE A 141 1.30 5.29 -13.94
C ILE A 141 2.10 4.16 -13.26
N PRO A 142 2.08 4.02 -11.90
CA PRO A 142 2.87 2.98 -11.21
C PRO A 142 2.55 1.56 -11.71
N VAL A 143 1.28 1.25 -11.85
CA VAL A 143 0.76 -0.01 -12.41
C VAL A 143 -0.73 0.18 -12.74
N ILE A 144 -1.25 -0.59 -13.66
CA ILE A 144 -2.68 -0.62 -13.99
C ILE A 144 -3.50 -0.97 -12.73
N GLY A 145 -4.53 -0.18 -12.44
CA GLY A 145 -5.36 -0.32 -11.24
C GLY A 145 -4.73 0.23 -9.96
N SER A 146 -3.59 0.95 -10.05
CA SER A 146 -3.03 1.69 -8.92
C SER A 146 -3.90 2.89 -8.54
N THR A 147 -3.67 3.44 -7.34
CA THR A 147 -4.36 4.65 -6.90
C THR A 147 -4.12 5.81 -7.87
N GLN A 148 -2.89 6.03 -8.34
CA GLN A 148 -2.54 7.09 -9.30
C GLN A 148 -3.16 6.86 -10.69
N ASP A 149 -3.36 5.62 -11.11
CA ASP A 149 -4.12 5.31 -12.33
C ASP A 149 -5.58 5.77 -12.18
N VAL A 150 -6.24 5.44 -11.07
CA VAL A 150 -7.62 5.88 -10.79
C VAL A 150 -7.72 7.39 -10.68
N MET A 151 -6.73 8.05 -10.02
CA MET A 151 -6.64 9.51 -9.93
C MET A 151 -6.48 10.16 -11.30
N LEU A 152 -5.61 9.62 -12.15
CA LEU A 152 -5.44 10.11 -13.52
C LEU A 152 -6.75 9.99 -14.33
N ARG A 153 -7.46 8.86 -14.19
CA ARG A 153 -8.76 8.67 -14.85
C ARG A 153 -9.80 9.69 -14.42
N LYS A 154 -9.82 10.03 -13.12
CA LYS A 154 -10.65 11.12 -12.59
C LYS A 154 -10.31 12.45 -13.29
N ALA A 155 -9.03 12.83 -13.31
CA ALA A 155 -8.59 14.06 -13.91
C ALA A 155 -8.89 14.11 -15.43
N LEU A 156 -8.68 13.01 -16.15
CA LEU A 156 -9.02 12.91 -17.58
C LEU A 156 -10.53 13.05 -17.83
N LYS A 157 -11.34 12.43 -16.98
CA LYS A 157 -12.82 12.50 -17.06
C LYS A 157 -13.32 13.94 -16.91
N ASP A 158 -12.71 14.73 -16.04
CA ASP A 158 -13.09 16.12 -15.78
C ASP A 158 -12.89 17.04 -17.02
N VAL A 159 -11.98 16.67 -17.93
CA VAL A 159 -11.74 17.39 -19.20
C VAL A 159 -12.26 16.62 -20.43
N GLY A 160 -13.05 15.58 -20.24
CA GLY A 160 -13.65 14.82 -21.33
C GLY A 160 -12.70 13.88 -22.08
N LEU A 161 -11.50 13.63 -21.54
CA LEU A 161 -10.53 12.68 -22.08
C LEU A 161 -10.74 11.27 -21.52
N LYS A 162 -10.22 10.28 -22.25
CA LYS A 162 -10.23 8.87 -21.83
C LYS A 162 -8.93 8.17 -22.24
N PRO A 163 -8.55 7.12 -21.53
CA PRO A 163 -7.47 6.23 -21.95
C PRO A 163 -7.79 5.52 -23.28
N THR A 164 -6.73 5.19 -24.02
CA THR A 164 -6.86 4.49 -25.32
C THR A 164 -7.54 3.12 -25.16
N ILE A 165 -7.29 2.40 -24.07
CA ILE A 165 -7.93 1.13 -23.77
C ILE A 165 -9.45 1.24 -23.59
N ASN A 166 -9.96 2.42 -23.26
CA ASN A 166 -11.39 2.72 -23.13
C ASN A 166 -11.91 3.57 -24.32
N GLY A 167 -11.22 3.51 -25.47
CA GLY A 167 -11.62 4.18 -26.71
C GLY A 167 -11.30 5.68 -26.76
N GLY A 168 -10.43 6.18 -25.87
CA GLY A 168 -9.94 7.55 -25.86
C GLY A 168 -8.60 7.72 -26.58
N THR A 169 -7.86 8.75 -26.19
CA THR A 169 -6.62 9.17 -26.86
C THR A 169 -5.38 9.13 -25.97
N VAL A 170 -5.52 9.01 -24.64
CA VAL A 170 -4.39 9.01 -23.70
C VAL A 170 -3.82 7.61 -23.53
N GLU A 171 -2.54 7.42 -23.85
CA GLU A 171 -1.86 6.13 -23.64
C GLU A 171 -1.42 6.01 -22.17
N MET A 172 -1.98 5.02 -21.45
CA MET A 172 -1.55 4.71 -20.08
C MET A 172 -0.34 3.79 -20.14
N TYR A 173 0.78 4.20 -19.53
CA TYR A 173 2.03 3.44 -19.55
C TYR A 173 2.42 3.01 -18.13
N ALA A 174 2.42 1.71 -17.86
CA ALA A 174 2.83 1.18 -16.55
C ALA A 174 4.36 1.24 -16.42
N ALA A 175 4.84 2.02 -15.46
CA ALA A 175 6.25 2.15 -15.10
C ALA A 175 6.42 2.36 -13.60
N ALA A 176 7.42 1.73 -13.01
CA ALA A 176 7.73 2.00 -11.60
C ALA A 176 8.08 3.48 -11.44
N PRO A 177 7.59 4.18 -10.38
CA PRO A 177 7.88 5.60 -10.17
C PRO A 177 9.38 5.93 -10.21
N ALA A 178 10.22 5.04 -9.70
CA ALA A 178 11.68 5.19 -9.72
C ALA A 178 12.31 5.19 -11.12
N ASP A 179 11.60 4.69 -12.14
CA ASP A 179 12.08 4.63 -13.53
C ASP A 179 11.64 5.86 -14.33
N THR A 180 10.62 6.61 -13.87
CA THR A 180 10.03 7.73 -14.60
C THR A 180 11.02 8.86 -14.91
N PRO A 181 12.00 9.24 -14.05
CA PRO A 181 13.00 10.23 -14.40
C PRO A 181 13.84 9.83 -15.63
N THR A 182 14.23 8.57 -15.70
CA THR A 182 14.97 8.05 -16.88
C THR A 182 14.10 8.09 -18.14
N LEU A 183 12.82 7.73 -18.01
CA LEU A 183 11.87 7.76 -19.15
C LEU A 183 11.60 9.17 -19.65
N PHE A 184 11.57 10.17 -18.76
CA PHE A 184 11.48 11.60 -19.14
C PHE A 184 12.69 12.04 -19.94
N ILE A 185 13.92 11.79 -19.41
CA ILE A 185 15.18 12.13 -20.07
C ILE A 185 15.28 11.47 -21.45
N GLN A 186 14.73 10.27 -21.62
CA GLN A 186 14.70 9.55 -22.89
C GLN A 186 13.55 9.96 -23.83
N ASN A 187 12.68 10.89 -23.41
CA ASN A 187 11.45 11.25 -24.14
C ASN A 187 10.57 10.04 -24.47
N SER A 188 10.55 9.05 -23.56
CA SER A 188 9.78 7.80 -23.72
C SER A 188 8.35 7.89 -23.20
N ILE A 189 8.10 8.87 -22.33
CA ILE A 189 6.78 9.25 -21.79
C ILE A 189 6.66 10.77 -21.80
N ASP A 190 5.42 11.27 -21.93
CA ASP A 190 5.12 12.70 -21.99
C ASP A 190 4.74 13.28 -20.62
N ALA A 191 4.15 12.48 -19.75
CA ALA A 191 3.75 12.86 -18.39
C ALA A 191 3.79 11.66 -17.46
N ALA A 192 3.71 11.92 -16.14
CA ALA A 192 3.63 10.88 -15.13
C ALA A 192 2.65 11.28 -14.01
N ALA A 193 1.67 10.41 -13.72
CA ALA A 193 0.87 10.45 -12.52
C ALA A 193 1.60 9.61 -11.47
N THR A 194 2.18 10.28 -10.48
CA THR A 194 3.09 9.66 -9.51
C THR A 194 2.82 10.17 -8.09
N GLN A 195 3.63 9.72 -7.14
CA GLN A 195 3.60 10.18 -5.76
C GLN A 195 4.96 10.72 -5.33
N GLU A 196 4.98 11.49 -4.26
CA GLU A 196 6.22 11.99 -3.68
C GLU A 196 7.10 10.87 -3.08
N PRO A 197 8.44 10.95 -3.19
CA PRO A 197 9.21 12.10 -3.69
C PRO A 197 9.43 12.13 -5.21
N TRP A 198 8.82 11.23 -5.97
CA TRP A 198 9.08 11.11 -7.42
C TRP A 198 8.60 12.32 -8.22
N GLY A 199 7.55 13.01 -7.74
CA GLY A 199 7.12 14.28 -8.32
C GLY A 199 8.23 15.32 -8.29
N TYR A 200 8.78 15.56 -7.11
CA TYR A 200 9.90 16.47 -6.91
C TYR A 200 11.15 16.08 -7.74
N ILE A 201 11.49 14.80 -7.78
CA ILE A 201 12.62 14.30 -8.57
C ILE A 201 12.42 14.56 -10.06
N LEU A 202 11.21 14.38 -10.58
CA LEU A 202 10.89 14.69 -11.98
C LEU A 202 11.10 16.17 -12.28
N GLU A 203 10.65 17.08 -11.41
CA GLU A 203 10.81 18.51 -11.59
C GLU A 203 12.26 18.96 -11.52
N THR A 204 13.03 18.44 -10.54
CA THR A 204 14.39 18.94 -10.27
C THR A 204 15.48 18.24 -11.06
N GLN A 205 15.27 16.98 -11.50
CA GLN A 205 16.30 16.16 -12.09
C GLN A 205 15.98 15.64 -13.50
N ALA A 206 14.76 15.83 -14.01
CA ALA A 206 14.33 15.25 -15.27
C ALA A 206 13.54 16.22 -16.16
N ASN A 207 13.69 17.53 -15.98
CA ASN A 207 13.01 18.58 -16.74
C ASN A 207 11.47 18.40 -16.75
N GLY A 208 10.91 18.04 -15.59
CA GLY A 208 9.48 17.96 -15.39
C GLY A 208 8.89 19.30 -15.01
N GLN A 209 7.64 19.54 -15.42
CA GLN A 209 6.81 20.66 -15.00
C GLN A 209 5.57 20.12 -14.28
N LEU A 210 5.29 20.64 -13.10
CA LEU A 210 4.11 20.27 -12.34
C LEU A 210 2.85 20.72 -13.08
N LEU A 211 2.07 19.77 -13.59
CA LEU A 211 0.81 20.06 -14.28
C LEU A 211 -0.34 20.16 -13.28
N LEU A 212 -0.41 19.25 -12.33
CA LEU A 212 -1.31 19.31 -11.20
C LEU A 212 -0.54 18.95 -9.94
N ASP A 213 -0.60 19.84 -8.96
CA ASP A 213 -0.06 19.61 -7.62
C ASP A 213 -0.97 18.68 -6.79
N TRP A 214 -0.50 18.32 -5.60
CA TRP A 214 -1.23 17.45 -4.70
C TRP A 214 -2.54 18.03 -4.16
N GLU A 215 -2.74 19.37 -4.23
CA GLU A 215 -3.98 20.05 -3.83
C GLU A 215 -5.03 20.07 -4.95
N SER A 216 -4.62 19.89 -6.19
CA SER A 216 -5.47 19.97 -7.39
C SER A 216 -5.59 18.64 -8.16
N PHE A 217 -4.73 17.65 -7.90
CA PHE A 217 -4.80 16.36 -8.57
C PHE A 217 -5.92 15.49 -8.01
N ALA A 218 -6.86 15.13 -8.86
CA ALA A 218 -8.06 14.33 -8.56
C ALA A 218 -8.90 14.97 -7.44
N TRP A 219 -8.85 14.44 -6.24
CA TRP A 219 -9.60 14.92 -5.07
C TRP A 219 -8.78 15.89 -4.19
N GLY A 220 -7.59 16.26 -4.61
CA GLY A 220 -6.73 17.19 -3.89
C GLY A 220 -6.42 16.74 -2.46
N LYS A 221 -6.60 17.64 -1.50
CA LYS A 221 -6.37 17.37 -0.06
C LYS A 221 -7.25 16.27 0.52
N GLU A 222 -8.41 16.03 -0.09
CA GLU A 222 -9.34 14.97 0.31
C GLU A 222 -8.95 13.60 -0.26
N SER A 223 -7.94 13.57 -1.11
CA SER A 223 -7.48 12.37 -1.78
C SER A 223 -6.83 11.40 -0.79
N THR A 224 -7.55 10.37 -0.40
CA THR A 224 -6.96 9.26 0.36
C THR A 224 -5.99 8.51 -0.54
N ASN A 225 -4.69 8.73 -0.34
CA ASN A 225 -3.64 8.17 -1.19
C ASN A 225 -3.05 6.87 -0.62
N THR A 226 -2.96 6.77 0.71
CA THR A 226 -2.47 5.57 1.38
C THR A 226 -3.36 5.25 2.59
N VAL A 227 -3.69 3.98 2.73
CA VAL A 227 -4.51 3.42 3.81
C VAL A 227 -3.78 2.28 4.51
N VAL A 228 -4.22 1.91 5.69
CA VAL A 228 -3.85 0.65 6.33
C VAL A 228 -4.83 -0.42 5.86
N ALA A 229 -4.32 -1.43 5.18
CA ALA A 229 -5.07 -2.62 4.79
C ALA A 229 -4.68 -3.81 5.67
N ALA A 230 -5.68 -4.61 6.05
CA ALA A 230 -5.51 -5.82 6.84
C ALA A 230 -6.29 -6.99 6.23
N SER A 231 -5.78 -8.21 6.39
CA SER A 231 -6.53 -9.41 6.03
C SER A 231 -7.58 -9.71 7.10
N GLU A 232 -8.73 -10.28 6.70
CA GLU A 232 -9.77 -10.76 7.63
C GLU A 232 -9.17 -11.69 8.70
N LYS A 233 -8.23 -12.55 8.29
CA LYS A 233 -7.51 -13.44 9.20
C LYS A 233 -6.72 -12.70 10.29
N PHE A 234 -6.11 -11.55 9.96
CA PHE A 234 -5.44 -10.71 10.94
C PHE A 234 -6.45 -10.08 11.90
N LEU A 235 -7.59 -9.62 11.38
CA LEU A 235 -8.65 -8.97 12.15
C LEU A 235 -9.35 -9.91 13.15
N GLU A 236 -9.36 -11.23 12.92
CA GLU A 236 -9.83 -12.21 13.90
C GLU A 236 -9.08 -12.14 15.25
N ASN A 237 -7.85 -11.60 15.24
CA ASN A 237 -7.07 -11.37 16.44
C ASN A 237 -7.19 -9.90 16.89
N GLU A 238 -8.26 -9.58 17.61
CA GLU A 238 -8.53 -8.22 18.10
C GLU A 238 -7.34 -7.60 18.87
N LYS A 239 -6.57 -8.40 19.62
CA LYS A 239 -5.38 -7.93 20.34
C LYS A 239 -4.30 -7.45 19.38
N CYS A 240 -4.01 -8.22 18.32
CA CYS A 240 -3.01 -7.84 17.32
C CYS A 240 -3.49 -6.64 16.51
N THR A 241 -4.76 -6.60 16.12
CA THR A 241 -5.35 -5.47 15.40
C THR A 241 -5.25 -4.19 16.21
N LYS A 242 -5.59 -4.25 17.50
CA LYS A 242 -5.48 -3.11 18.41
C LYS A 242 -4.02 -2.67 18.55
N ALA A 243 -3.08 -3.58 18.77
CA ALA A 243 -1.66 -3.27 18.90
C ALA A 243 -1.10 -2.56 17.64
N TYR A 244 -1.46 -3.06 16.44
CA TYR A 244 -1.07 -2.41 15.19
C TYR A 244 -1.61 -0.98 15.09
N LEU A 245 -2.91 -0.81 15.36
CA LEU A 245 -3.57 0.50 15.27
C LEU A 245 -3.02 1.49 16.32
N GLU A 246 -2.74 1.05 17.55
CA GLU A 246 -2.10 1.90 18.57
C GLU A 246 -0.71 2.38 18.11
N ALA A 247 0.12 1.49 17.57
CA ALA A 247 1.42 1.85 17.03
C ALA A 247 1.31 2.81 15.84
N HIS A 248 0.34 2.58 14.96
CA HIS A 248 0.07 3.44 13.81
C HIS A 248 -0.40 4.85 14.24
N VAL A 249 -1.36 4.94 15.16
CA VAL A 249 -1.85 6.22 15.71
C VAL A 249 -0.71 6.98 16.38
N ASN A 250 0.10 6.32 17.21
CA ASN A 250 1.25 6.94 17.86
C ASN A 250 2.27 7.49 16.83
N ALA A 251 2.47 6.79 15.72
CA ALA A 251 3.36 7.27 14.66
C ALA A 251 2.78 8.49 13.94
N VAL A 252 1.47 8.51 13.66
CA VAL A 252 0.79 9.66 13.04
C VAL A 252 0.89 10.89 13.95
N GLU A 253 0.60 10.74 15.25
CA GLU A 253 0.73 11.82 16.25
C GLU A 253 2.18 12.31 16.35
N PHE A 254 3.15 11.40 16.42
CA PHE A 254 4.56 11.75 16.46
C PHE A 254 5.01 12.55 15.23
N ILE A 255 4.54 12.21 14.05
CA ILE A 255 4.88 12.93 12.81
C ILE A 255 4.32 14.36 12.84
N ASP A 256 3.11 14.54 13.34
CA ASP A 256 2.48 15.85 13.48
C ASP A 256 3.18 16.73 14.53
N GLU A 257 3.51 16.15 15.68
CA GLU A 257 4.15 16.87 16.80
C GLU A 257 5.65 17.11 16.58
N HIS A 258 6.34 16.23 15.82
CA HIS A 258 7.80 16.23 15.65
C HIS A 258 8.23 16.06 14.19
N PRO A 259 7.77 16.91 13.26
CA PRO A 259 7.97 16.71 11.81
C PRO A 259 9.46 16.65 11.41
N GLU A 260 10.34 17.47 12.01
CA GLU A 260 11.78 17.44 11.69
C GLU A 260 12.45 16.12 12.14
N GLU A 261 12.03 15.55 13.29
CA GLU A 261 12.56 14.27 13.75
C GLU A 261 12.06 13.13 12.88
N ALA A 262 10.78 13.15 12.53
CA ALA A 262 10.17 12.18 11.61
C ALA A 262 10.89 12.17 10.26
N GLN A 263 11.20 13.35 9.68
CA GLN A 263 11.98 13.46 8.44
C GLN A 263 13.36 12.80 8.56
N LYS A 264 14.08 13.01 9.64
CA LYS A 264 15.41 12.39 9.88
C LYS A 264 15.31 10.86 9.96
N LEU A 265 14.27 10.34 10.62
CA LEU A 265 14.03 8.89 10.70
C LEU A 265 13.76 8.30 9.32
N VAL A 266 12.95 8.99 8.50
CA VAL A 266 12.61 8.55 7.15
C VAL A 266 13.83 8.56 6.22
N ILE A 267 14.64 9.64 6.24
CA ILE A 267 15.90 9.70 5.46
C ILE A 267 16.79 8.51 5.80
N LYS A 268 17.01 8.27 7.10
CA LYS A 268 17.82 7.14 7.58
C LYS A 268 17.29 5.82 7.06
N HIS A 269 16.00 5.57 7.26
CA HIS A 269 15.36 4.31 6.88
C HIS A 269 15.41 4.06 5.38
N LEU A 270 15.04 5.06 4.56
CA LEU A 270 15.07 4.94 3.11
C LEU A 270 16.49 4.78 2.57
N LYS A 271 17.50 5.45 3.18
CA LYS A 271 18.91 5.25 2.84
C LYS A 271 19.38 3.83 3.13
N GLU A 272 19.00 3.26 4.28
CA GLU A 272 19.34 1.88 4.64
C GLU A 272 18.71 0.87 3.69
N LEU A 273 17.47 1.09 3.25
CA LEU A 273 16.77 0.21 2.33
C LEU A 273 17.25 0.30 0.88
N THR A 274 17.51 1.52 0.40
CA THR A 274 17.74 1.78 -1.03
C THR A 274 19.21 2.00 -1.37
N GLY A 275 20.03 2.28 -0.38
CA GLY A 275 21.42 2.71 -0.54
C GLY A 275 21.58 4.12 -1.14
N LYS A 276 20.49 4.84 -1.37
CA LYS A 276 20.50 6.21 -1.95
C LYS A 276 20.35 7.24 -0.83
N GLU A 277 21.10 8.33 -0.96
CA GLU A 277 20.84 9.52 -0.14
C GLU A 277 19.67 10.28 -0.74
N ILE A 278 18.76 10.71 0.13
CA ILE A 278 17.68 11.61 -0.21
C ILE A 278 18.13 12.99 0.25
N ASP A 279 18.05 13.97 -0.62
CA ASP A 279 18.37 15.36 -0.28
C ASP A 279 17.36 15.87 0.76
N LYS A 280 17.85 16.71 1.70
CA LYS A 280 16.98 17.21 2.76
C LYS A 280 15.89 18.13 2.21
N ASP A 281 16.23 19.00 1.25
CA ASP A 281 15.28 19.96 0.68
C ASP A 281 14.24 19.21 -0.19
N GLU A 282 14.66 18.14 -0.88
CA GLU A 282 13.77 17.18 -1.58
C GLU A 282 12.74 16.59 -0.61
N LEU A 283 13.21 16.10 0.54
CA LEU A 283 12.32 15.48 1.51
C LEU A 283 11.38 16.50 2.15
N GLU A 284 11.88 17.68 2.54
CA GLU A 284 11.08 18.74 3.17
C GLU A 284 9.97 19.22 2.23
N THR A 285 10.27 19.43 0.95
CA THR A 285 9.30 19.80 -0.06
C THR A 285 8.25 18.71 -0.24
N ALA A 286 8.70 17.48 -0.46
CA ALA A 286 7.81 16.34 -0.64
C ALA A 286 6.94 16.06 0.60
N PHE A 287 7.46 16.32 1.80
CA PHE A 287 6.73 16.17 3.06
C PHE A 287 5.59 17.18 3.20
N ASN A 288 5.79 18.40 2.69
CA ASN A 288 4.75 19.44 2.68
C ASN A 288 3.62 19.17 1.68
N HIS A 289 3.81 18.22 0.77
CA HIS A 289 2.82 17.82 -0.23
C HIS A 289 1.91 16.68 0.24
N LEU A 290 2.00 16.26 1.48
CA LEU A 290 1.18 15.18 2.04
C LEU A 290 0.65 15.53 3.44
N GLN A 291 -0.47 14.95 3.78
CA GLN A 291 -1.07 15.03 5.09
C GLN A 291 -1.12 13.63 5.71
N VAL A 292 -0.32 13.41 6.77
CA VAL A 292 -0.38 12.15 7.52
C VAL A 292 -1.62 12.15 8.40
N THR A 293 -2.43 11.09 8.33
CA THR A 293 -3.73 11.06 8.99
C THR A 293 -4.22 9.63 9.19
N THR A 294 -5.05 9.42 10.19
CA THR A 294 -5.79 8.16 10.37
C THR A 294 -7.17 8.19 9.72
N SER A 295 -7.61 9.35 9.23
CA SER A 295 -8.92 9.52 8.61
C SER A 295 -8.97 8.85 7.23
N VAL A 296 -10.13 8.31 6.89
CA VAL A 296 -10.45 7.77 5.56
C VAL A 296 -11.62 8.57 5.02
N ASN A 297 -11.49 9.10 3.80
CA ASN A 297 -12.62 9.71 3.09
C ASN A 297 -13.39 8.63 2.34
N GLU A 298 -14.48 8.15 2.94
CA GLU A 298 -15.30 7.06 2.40
C GLU A 298 -15.92 7.40 1.05
N GLU A 299 -16.30 8.68 0.82
CA GLU A 299 -16.87 9.14 -0.45
C GLU A 299 -15.83 9.07 -1.58
N VAL A 300 -14.58 9.45 -1.29
CA VAL A 300 -13.48 9.33 -2.25
C VAL A 300 -13.20 7.86 -2.58
N ILE A 301 -13.20 6.97 -1.59
CA ILE A 301 -13.01 5.53 -1.83
C ILE A 301 -14.14 4.97 -2.69
N GLN A 302 -15.40 5.38 -2.46
CA GLN A 302 -16.52 4.98 -3.30
C GLN A 302 -16.37 5.49 -4.74
N GLU A 303 -15.98 6.75 -4.93
CA GLU A 303 -15.75 7.29 -6.28
C GLU A 303 -14.58 6.58 -6.98
N MET A 304 -13.54 6.19 -6.24
CA MET A 304 -12.47 5.33 -6.79
C MET A 304 -13.01 3.97 -7.27
N ALA A 305 -13.96 3.37 -6.53
CA ALA A 305 -14.59 2.12 -6.95
C ALA A 305 -15.44 2.30 -8.21
N ASP A 306 -16.17 3.42 -8.31
CA ASP A 306 -16.95 3.76 -9.49
C ASP A 306 -16.05 3.90 -10.74
N ILE A 307 -14.93 4.62 -10.61
CA ILE A 307 -13.94 4.79 -11.67
C ILE A 307 -13.28 3.44 -12.03
N SER A 308 -12.97 2.60 -11.06
CA SER A 308 -12.39 1.28 -11.29
C SER A 308 -13.35 0.37 -12.07
N LYS A 309 -14.65 0.47 -11.81
CA LYS A 309 -15.69 -0.23 -12.59
C LYS A 309 -15.81 0.35 -14.01
N GLU A 310 -15.83 1.67 -14.17
CA GLU A 310 -15.82 2.34 -15.47
C GLU A 310 -14.58 1.96 -16.31
N ALA A 311 -13.48 1.63 -15.64
CA ALA A 311 -12.22 1.20 -16.24
C ALA A 311 -12.15 -0.31 -16.55
N ASP A 312 -13.20 -1.07 -16.24
CA ASP A 312 -13.27 -2.54 -16.38
C ASP A 312 -12.23 -3.27 -15.51
N TYR A 313 -11.77 -2.68 -14.41
CA TYR A 313 -10.86 -3.34 -13.44
C TYR A 313 -11.62 -4.30 -12.54
N VAL A 314 -12.87 -3.97 -12.28
CA VAL A 314 -13.79 -4.73 -11.43
C VAL A 314 -15.20 -4.81 -12.06
N GLU A 315 -15.90 -5.89 -11.78
CA GLU A 315 -17.27 -6.09 -12.29
C GLU A 315 -18.32 -5.30 -11.50
N SER A 316 -18.01 -4.94 -10.25
CA SER A 316 -18.89 -4.22 -9.32
C SER A 316 -18.17 -3.05 -8.68
N ASN A 317 -18.89 -2.02 -8.31
CA ASN A 317 -18.44 -0.89 -7.47
C ASN A 317 -18.97 -0.98 -6.04
N ASN A 318 -19.57 -2.12 -5.67
CA ASN A 318 -20.01 -2.34 -4.29
C ASN A 318 -18.81 -2.62 -3.40
N ILE A 319 -18.56 -1.72 -2.46
CA ILE A 319 -17.50 -1.80 -1.44
C ILE A 319 -18.06 -1.86 -0.02
N ASP A 320 -19.34 -2.27 0.15
CA ASP A 320 -19.94 -2.46 1.46
C ASP A 320 -19.08 -3.40 2.33
N GLY A 321 -18.67 -2.93 3.51
CA GLY A 321 -17.81 -3.70 4.41
C GLY A 321 -16.30 -3.62 4.15
N LEU A 322 -15.85 -2.94 3.07
CA LEU A 322 -14.43 -2.71 2.84
C LEU A 322 -13.78 -1.90 3.96
N ILE A 323 -14.46 -0.86 4.43
CA ILE A 323 -13.94 0.08 5.43
C ILE A 323 -14.44 -0.33 6.81
N GLN A 324 -13.53 -0.65 7.73
CA GLN A 324 -13.81 -1.12 9.09
C GLN A 324 -13.01 -0.27 10.10
N LEU A 325 -13.60 0.82 10.59
CA LEU A 325 -12.94 1.80 11.46
C LEU A 325 -13.34 1.68 12.94
N GLU A 326 -14.10 0.66 13.33
CA GLU A 326 -14.66 0.54 14.67
C GLU A 326 -13.54 0.47 15.74
N GLN A 327 -12.52 -0.33 15.53
CA GLN A 327 -11.40 -0.43 16.47
C GLN A 327 -10.56 0.84 16.52
N LEU A 328 -10.33 1.49 15.39
CA LEU A 328 -9.64 2.77 15.33
C LEU A 328 -10.37 3.84 16.15
N LYS A 329 -11.70 3.94 16.02
CA LYS A 329 -12.53 4.89 16.77
C LYS A 329 -12.43 4.67 18.28
N LEU A 330 -12.31 3.43 18.73
CA LEU A 330 -12.13 3.11 20.15
C LEU A 330 -10.77 3.60 20.67
N ILE A 331 -9.70 3.51 19.87
CA ILE A 331 -8.36 3.96 20.23
C ILE A 331 -8.30 5.49 20.25
N SER A 332 -8.80 6.17 19.20
CA SER A 332 -8.78 7.63 19.09
C SER A 332 -9.71 8.32 20.07
N GLY A 333 -10.84 7.70 20.43
CA GLY A 333 -11.79 8.23 21.41
C GLY A 333 -11.39 8.00 22.86
N SER A 334 -10.31 7.27 23.12
CA SER A 334 -9.77 6.99 24.45
C SER A 334 -8.64 7.96 24.85
N LYS A 335 -8.23 8.84 23.95
CA LYS A 335 -7.27 9.95 24.15
C LYS A 335 -8.01 11.26 24.16
#